data_2c320dc5fa222a26114b9bce12b26f3b
#
_entry.id   2c320dc5fa222a26114b9bce12b26f3b
#
_cell.length_a   1.000
_cell.length_b   1.000
_cell.length_c   1.000
_cell.angle_alpha   90.00
_cell.angle_beta   90.00
_cell.angle_gamma   90.00
#
_symmetry.space_group_name_H-M   'P 1'
#
loop_
_entity.id
_entity.type
_entity.pdbx_description
1 polymer ?
#
loop_
_entity_poly.entity_id
_entity_poly.type
_entity_poly.pdbx_seq_one_letter_code
_entity_poly.pdbx_strand_id
1 'polypeptide(L)'
;SNHAIGYQSQLANVDGVANVSFGRGTLATNVSGNHNTAIGHQALETFNSDVDAYNTAVGMNNLQAITTGIYNTSVGALVLDAASFGESFNTAIGFAAMTSVNEGAHASAQADHNVAVGYNALEGGAFAGNPVVFTGNIAIGSLALDGTGANAQTGTIAIGYEALTALTGSSSSGTVAIGYQSMEALTAGDGNTA
;
A
#
# COMPACT_ATOMS: atom_id res chain seq x y z
N SER A 1 -4.86 -26.42 4.68
CA SER A 1 -5.90 -26.03 5.64
C SER A 1 -6.03 -24.51 5.68
N ASN A 2 -7.26 -24.01 5.81
CA ASN A 2 -7.59 -22.60 5.98
C ASN A 2 -8.32 -22.39 7.32
N HIS A 3 -8.23 -21.19 7.86
CA HIS A 3 -9.02 -20.76 9.02
C HIS A 3 -9.86 -19.56 8.63
N ALA A 4 -11.20 -19.72 8.57
CA ALA A 4 -12.13 -18.68 8.17
C ALA A 4 -13.22 -18.46 9.23
N ILE A 5 -13.33 -17.26 9.75
CA ILE A 5 -14.35 -16.88 10.74
C ILE A 5 -14.98 -15.55 10.33
N GLY A 6 -16.27 -15.56 10.04
CA GLY A 6 -17.05 -14.38 9.69
C GLY A 6 -17.98 -14.60 8.50
N TYR A 7 -18.96 -13.73 8.36
CA TYR A 7 -19.90 -13.79 7.25
C TYR A 7 -19.14 -13.53 5.92
N GLN A 8 -19.27 -14.42 4.94
CA GLN A 8 -18.57 -14.38 3.64
C GLN A 8 -17.04 -14.38 3.74
N SER A 9 -16.45 -14.86 4.84
CA SER A 9 -15.01 -15.07 4.94
C SER A 9 -14.60 -16.23 4.05
N GLN A 10 -13.66 -16.01 3.12
CA GLN A 10 -13.19 -16.97 2.11
C GLN A 10 -14.35 -17.61 1.29
N LEU A 11 -15.37 -16.82 0.94
CA LEU A 11 -16.59 -17.31 0.30
C LEU A 11 -16.32 -18.07 -1.01
N ALA A 12 -15.41 -17.58 -1.85
CA ALA A 12 -15.10 -18.14 -3.15
C ALA A 12 -13.96 -19.18 -3.14
N ASN A 13 -13.38 -19.48 -1.98
CA ASN A 13 -12.19 -20.34 -1.93
C ASN A 13 -12.48 -21.77 -2.40
N VAL A 14 -11.74 -22.24 -3.41
CA VAL A 14 -11.82 -23.58 -3.97
C VAL A 14 -10.62 -24.43 -3.55
N ASP A 15 -9.41 -23.98 -3.88
CA ASP A 15 -8.17 -24.73 -3.65
C ASP A 15 -7.05 -23.91 -2.96
N GLY A 16 -7.29 -22.63 -2.69
CA GLY A 16 -6.39 -21.82 -1.87
C GLY A 16 -6.14 -22.42 -0.49
N VAL A 17 -4.87 -22.42 -0.05
CA VAL A 17 -4.44 -23.05 1.21
C VAL A 17 -3.66 -22.11 2.12
N ALA A 18 -3.58 -22.47 3.40
CA ALA A 18 -2.82 -21.74 4.41
C ALA A 18 -3.24 -20.27 4.59
N ASN A 19 -4.51 -19.95 4.34
CA ASN A 19 -5.07 -18.63 4.57
C ASN A 19 -5.70 -18.54 5.97
N VAL A 20 -5.50 -17.43 6.64
CA VAL A 20 -6.17 -17.07 7.89
C VAL A 20 -7.05 -15.85 7.64
N SER A 21 -8.35 -15.96 7.91
CA SER A 21 -9.28 -14.86 7.72
C SER A 21 -10.26 -14.74 8.89
N PHE A 22 -10.35 -13.56 9.46
CA PHE A 22 -11.22 -13.25 10.59
C PHE A 22 -11.93 -11.93 10.35
N GLY A 23 -13.22 -11.98 10.04
CA GLY A 23 -14.04 -10.79 9.78
C GLY A 23 -15.02 -10.99 8.64
N ARG A 24 -15.98 -10.06 8.52
CA ARG A 24 -16.94 -10.08 7.42
C ARG A 24 -16.24 -9.75 6.10
N GLY A 25 -16.44 -10.57 5.05
CA GLY A 25 -15.94 -10.31 3.69
C GLY A 25 -14.42 -10.42 3.53
N THR A 26 -13.71 -11.02 4.47
CA THR A 26 -12.26 -11.24 4.35
C THR A 26 -11.96 -12.28 3.29
N LEU A 27 -11.03 -11.99 2.36
CA LEU A 27 -10.65 -12.89 1.26
C LEU A 27 -11.88 -13.45 0.50
N ALA A 28 -12.92 -12.61 0.32
CA ALA A 28 -14.21 -13.09 -0.16
C ALA A 28 -14.16 -13.63 -1.60
N THR A 29 -13.32 -13.07 -2.46
CA THR A 29 -13.18 -13.48 -3.87
C THR A 29 -11.98 -14.38 -4.15
N ASN A 30 -11.16 -14.68 -3.14
CA ASN A 30 -9.97 -15.53 -3.32
C ASN A 30 -10.34 -16.96 -3.66
N VAL A 31 -9.98 -17.42 -4.86
CA VAL A 31 -10.24 -18.77 -5.34
C VAL A 31 -9.09 -19.72 -4.99
N SER A 32 -7.86 -19.37 -5.35
CA SER A 32 -6.68 -20.25 -5.27
C SER A 32 -5.46 -19.64 -4.57
N GLY A 33 -5.50 -18.34 -4.21
CA GLY A 33 -4.37 -17.67 -3.54
C GLY A 33 -4.06 -18.23 -2.16
N ASN A 34 -2.76 -18.34 -1.84
CA ASN A 34 -2.27 -19.03 -0.66
C ASN A 34 -1.55 -18.08 0.31
N HIS A 35 -1.40 -18.55 1.56
CA HIS A 35 -0.55 -17.95 2.59
C HIS A 35 -0.91 -16.50 2.97
N ASN A 36 -2.19 -16.13 2.90
CA ASN A 36 -2.64 -14.80 3.28
C ASN A 36 -3.19 -14.76 4.70
N THR A 37 -2.95 -13.66 5.40
CA THR A 37 -3.58 -13.32 6.68
C THR A 37 -4.44 -12.08 6.51
N ALA A 38 -5.77 -12.21 6.69
CA ALA A 38 -6.74 -11.13 6.55
C ALA A 38 -7.61 -11.02 7.82
N ILE A 39 -7.42 -9.98 8.61
CA ILE A 39 -8.16 -9.77 9.86
C ILE A 39 -8.82 -8.39 9.84
N GLY A 40 -10.14 -8.34 9.94
CA GLY A 40 -10.93 -7.11 9.92
C GLY A 40 -12.04 -7.15 8.87
N HIS A 41 -12.94 -6.17 8.92
CA HIS A 41 -14.02 -6.07 7.93
C HIS A 41 -13.44 -5.79 6.53
N GLN A 42 -13.73 -6.64 5.55
CA GLN A 42 -13.30 -6.53 4.14
C GLN A 42 -11.77 -6.43 3.92
N ALA A 43 -10.95 -6.98 4.83
CA ALA A 43 -9.52 -7.10 4.58
C ALA A 43 -9.26 -8.09 3.43
N LEU A 44 -8.48 -7.69 2.43
CA LEU A 44 -8.19 -8.47 1.20
C LEU A 44 -9.47 -8.97 0.48
N GLU A 45 -10.54 -8.17 0.48
CA GLU A 45 -11.85 -8.61 -0.01
C GLU A 45 -11.82 -9.07 -1.47
N THR A 46 -11.15 -8.29 -2.35
CA THR A 46 -11.11 -8.53 -3.80
C THR A 46 -9.89 -9.32 -4.26
N PHE A 47 -9.02 -9.71 -3.34
CA PHE A 47 -7.82 -10.47 -3.69
C PHE A 47 -8.18 -11.80 -4.36
N ASN A 48 -7.59 -12.05 -5.54
CA ASN A 48 -7.76 -13.29 -6.27
C ASN A 48 -6.53 -13.54 -7.17
N SER A 49 -5.61 -14.35 -6.69
CA SER A 49 -4.38 -14.68 -7.40
C SER A 49 -4.12 -16.18 -7.27
N ASP A 50 -3.52 -16.78 -8.28
CA ASP A 50 -3.25 -18.23 -8.32
C ASP A 50 -1.86 -18.57 -7.75
N VAL A 51 -1.26 -17.68 -6.97
CA VAL A 51 0.10 -17.85 -6.44
C VAL A 51 0.15 -17.81 -4.92
N ASP A 52 1.30 -18.16 -4.38
CA ASP A 52 1.65 -17.95 -2.99
C ASP A 52 1.85 -16.43 -2.75
N ALA A 53 0.89 -15.80 -2.08
CA ALA A 53 0.84 -14.34 -2.04
C ALA A 53 1.48 -13.74 -0.79
N TYR A 54 1.43 -14.42 0.34
CA TYR A 54 2.03 -13.99 1.62
C TYR A 54 1.64 -12.56 2.05
N ASN A 55 0.42 -12.12 1.74
CA ASN A 55 -0.07 -10.83 2.22
C ASN A 55 -0.54 -10.92 3.68
N THR A 56 -0.22 -9.90 4.46
CA THR A 56 -0.76 -9.71 5.80
C THR A 56 -1.55 -8.40 5.83
N ALA A 57 -2.86 -8.49 6.05
CA ALA A 57 -3.78 -7.36 6.13
C ALA A 57 -4.54 -7.40 7.46
N VAL A 58 -4.29 -6.45 8.34
CA VAL A 58 -4.95 -6.37 9.64
C VAL A 58 -5.60 -5.00 9.82
N GLY A 59 -6.92 -4.97 9.78
CA GLY A 59 -7.73 -3.75 9.92
C GLY A 59 -8.92 -3.71 8.97
N MET A 60 -9.80 -2.73 9.15
CA MET A 60 -10.97 -2.53 8.29
C MET A 60 -10.54 -1.99 6.92
N ASN A 61 -11.07 -2.56 5.83
CA ASN A 61 -10.78 -2.16 4.44
C ASN A 61 -9.27 -2.10 4.14
N ASN A 62 -8.51 -2.99 4.75
CA ASN A 62 -7.07 -3.07 4.56
C ASN A 62 -6.77 -3.90 3.31
N LEU A 63 -6.02 -3.35 2.33
CA LEU A 63 -5.81 -3.97 1.02
C LEU A 63 -7.13 -4.42 0.36
N GLN A 64 -8.21 -3.65 0.54
CA GLN A 64 -9.54 -4.08 0.13
C GLN A 64 -9.65 -4.31 -1.38
N ALA A 65 -9.11 -3.41 -2.18
CA ALA A 65 -9.25 -3.42 -3.63
C ALA A 65 -8.14 -4.18 -4.37
N ILE A 66 -7.09 -4.63 -3.70
CA ILE A 66 -5.97 -5.34 -4.34
C ILE A 66 -6.43 -6.67 -4.95
N THR A 67 -6.01 -6.94 -6.18
CA THR A 67 -6.41 -8.16 -6.90
C THR A 67 -5.30 -9.20 -6.99
N THR A 68 -4.07 -8.81 -7.32
CA THR A 68 -2.97 -9.75 -7.58
C THR A 68 -1.66 -9.43 -6.86
N GLY A 69 -1.57 -8.30 -6.15
CA GLY A 69 -0.38 -7.90 -5.40
C GLY A 69 0.03 -8.92 -4.32
N ILE A 70 1.32 -9.09 -4.13
CA ILE A 70 1.90 -10.11 -3.25
C ILE A 70 2.93 -9.51 -2.28
N TYR A 71 3.22 -10.23 -1.20
CA TYR A 71 4.25 -9.87 -0.21
C TYR A 71 4.01 -8.52 0.49
N ASN A 72 2.77 -8.08 0.63
CA ASN A 72 2.46 -6.86 1.36
C ASN A 72 2.22 -7.14 2.84
N THR A 73 2.73 -6.26 3.69
CA THR A 73 2.44 -6.23 5.13
C THR A 73 1.73 -4.92 5.47
N SER A 74 0.47 -5.00 5.87
CA SER A 74 -0.34 -3.82 6.17
C SER A 74 -1.13 -3.96 7.46
N VAL A 75 -1.03 -2.95 8.32
CA VAL A 75 -1.70 -2.94 9.63
C VAL A 75 -2.32 -1.56 9.88
N GLY A 76 -3.63 -1.52 10.05
CA GLY A 76 -4.40 -0.30 10.25
C GLY A 76 -5.68 -0.30 9.41
N ALA A 77 -6.55 0.69 9.61
CA ALA A 77 -7.73 0.83 8.77
C ALA A 77 -7.41 1.66 7.52
N LEU A 78 -8.05 1.34 6.38
CA LEU A 78 -7.90 2.03 5.09
C LEU A 78 -6.43 2.07 4.59
N VAL A 79 -5.63 1.07 4.91
CA VAL A 79 -4.25 0.96 4.45
C VAL A 79 -4.23 0.34 3.06
N LEU A 80 -3.57 0.99 2.08
CA LEU A 80 -3.50 0.51 0.69
C LEU A 80 -4.89 0.13 0.15
N ASP A 81 -5.94 0.84 0.53
CA ASP A 81 -7.30 0.46 0.18
C ASP A 81 -7.68 0.78 -1.27
N ALA A 82 -6.99 1.76 -1.89
CA ALA A 82 -7.12 2.05 -3.32
C ALA A 82 -6.21 1.19 -4.22
N ALA A 83 -5.24 0.46 -3.65
CA ALA A 83 -4.41 -0.48 -4.40
C ALA A 83 -5.30 -1.50 -5.11
N SER A 84 -5.28 -1.55 -6.44
CA SER A 84 -6.28 -2.31 -7.19
C SER A 84 -5.72 -3.40 -8.11
N PHE A 85 -4.42 -3.45 -8.29
CA PHE A 85 -3.77 -4.41 -9.18
C PHE A 85 -2.64 -5.18 -8.49
N GLY A 86 -1.39 -4.94 -8.89
CA GLY A 86 -0.24 -5.75 -8.57
C GLY A 86 0.69 -5.17 -7.52
N GLU A 87 0.32 -4.09 -6.83
CA GLU A 87 1.14 -3.45 -5.80
C GLU A 87 1.73 -4.49 -4.85
N SER A 88 3.06 -4.59 -4.82
CA SER A 88 3.74 -5.70 -4.13
C SER A 88 4.91 -5.24 -3.26
N PHE A 89 5.30 -6.09 -2.31
CA PHE A 89 6.44 -5.85 -1.42
C PHE A 89 6.35 -4.56 -0.59
N ASN A 90 5.15 -4.07 -0.31
CA ASN A 90 4.96 -2.86 0.48
C ASN A 90 4.77 -3.18 1.97
N THR A 91 5.30 -2.31 2.84
CA THR A 91 5.04 -2.32 4.28
C THR A 91 4.32 -1.03 4.65
N ALA A 92 3.06 -1.12 5.06
CA ALA A 92 2.24 0.04 5.40
C ALA A 92 1.57 -0.14 6.77
N ILE A 93 1.86 0.73 7.71
CA ILE A 93 1.36 0.64 9.10
C ILE A 93 0.82 2.00 9.55
N GLY A 94 -0.45 2.04 9.93
CA GLY A 94 -1.10 3.27 10.41
C GLY A 94 -2.52 3.39 9.87
N PHE A 95 -3.24 4.43 10.23
CA PHE A 95 -4.51 4.75 9.60
C PHE A 95 -4.23 5.40 8.24
N ALA A 96 -4.83 4.90 7.17
CA ALA A 96 -4.73 5.43 5.81
C ALA A 96 -3.27 5.59 5.27
N ALA A 97 -2.32 4.78 5.76
CA ALA A 97 -0.99 4.72 5.16
C ALA A 97 -1.07 4.17 3.72
N MET A 98 -0.47 4.84 2.75
CA MET A 98 -0.52 4.53 1.31
C MET A 98 -1.95 4.42 0.75
N THR A 99 -2.93 5.11 1.33
CA THR A 99 -4.35 4.89 1.04
C THR A 99 -4.72 5.16 -0.42
N SER A 100 -4.07 6.12 -1.08
CA SER A 100 -4.35 6.52 -2.47
C SER A 100 -3.35 5.94 -3.49
N VAL A 101 -2.36 5.17 -3.05
CA VAL A 101 -1.38 4.53 -3.96
C VAL A 101 -2.09 3.47 -4.79
N ASN A 102 -2.09 3.65 -6.11
CA ASN A 102 -2.73 2.74 -7.05
C ASN A 102 -1.99 2.77 -8.39
N GLU A 103 -1.28 1.69 -8.73
CA GLU A 103 -0.56 1.59 -9.99
C GLU A 103 -1.49 1.57 -11.21
N GLY A 104 -2.76 1.23 -11.03
CA GLY A 104 -3.72 1.11 -12.12
C GLY A 104 -3.38 -0.06 -13.07
N ALA A 105 -4.08 -0.14 -14.20
CA ALA A 105 -3.95 -1.25 -15.16
C ALA A 105 -2.79 -1.07 -16.15
N HIS A 106 -1.87 -0.14 -15.96
CA HIS A 106 -0.78 0.08 -16.91
C HIS A 106 0.38 -0.88 -16.64
N ALA A 107 0.74 -1.70 -17.63
CA ALA A 107 1.75 -2.76 -17.51
C ALA A 107 3.17 -2.29 -17.08
N SER A 108 3.44 -0.99 -17.13
CA SER A 108 4.72 -0.40 -16.73
C SER A 108 4.62 0.49 -15.48
N ALA A 109 3.43 0.61 -14.90
CA ALA A 109 3.29 1.26 -13.60
C ALA A 109 3.77 0.31 -12.51
N GLN A 110 4.38 0.86 -11.46
CA GLN A 110 4.87 0.09 -10.32
C GLN A 110 4.66 0.89 -9.04
N ALA A 111 4.13 0.24 -8.02
CA ALA A 111 3.99 0.81 -6.69
C ALA A 111 4.48 -0.21 -5.66
N ASP A 112 5.77 -0.52 -5.74
CA ASP A 112 6.39 -1.63 -5.04
C ASP A 112 7.51 -1.20 -4.09
N HIS A 113 7.83 -2.07 -3.13
CA HIS A 113 8.97 -1.89 -2.22
C HIS A 113 8.94 -0.60 -1.38
N ASN A 114 7.75 -0.09 -1.08
CA ASN A 114 7.61 1.11 -0.27
C ASN A 114 7.40 0.78 1.21
N VAL A 115 7.86 1.67 2.08
CA VAL A 115 7.63 1.60 3.53
C VAL A 115 6.90 2.86 3.97
N ALA A 116 5.72 2.70 4.56
CA ALA A 116 4.92 3.78 5.12
C ALA A 116 4.51 3.46 6.56
N VAL A 117 4.90 4.29 7.51
CA VAL A 117 4.55 4.11 8.92
C VAL A 117 4.07 5.42 9.52
N GLY A 118 2.77 5.52 9.79
CA GLY A 118 2.14 6.71 10.36
C GLY A 118 0.75 6.98 9.79
N TYR A 119 0.05 7.96 10.37
CA TYR A 119 -1.21 8.47 9.83
C TYR A 119 -0.97 9.16 8.48
N ASN A 120 -1.66 8.75 7.41
CA ASN A 120 -1.51 9.26 6.05
C ASN A 120 -0.04 9.31 5.57
N ALA A 121 0.84 8.44 6.09
CA ALA A 121 2.21 8.37 5.58
C ALA A 121 2.18 7.83 4.15
N LEU A 122 2.91 8.48 3.23
CA LEU A 122 2.99 8.10 1.81
C LEU A 122 1.59 7.94 1.18
N GLU A 123 0.70 8.91 1.39
CA GLU A 123 -0.67 8.81 0.90
C GLU A 123 -0.72 8.50 -0.60
N GLY A 124 0.18 9.11 -1.37
CA GLY A 124 0.31 8.81 -2.80
C GLY A 124 -0.83 9.34 -3.66
N GLY A 125 -1.08 8.68 -4.78
CA GLY A 125 -2.16 9.02 -5.69
C GLY A 125 -2.43 7.92 -6.72
N ALA A 126 -3.53 8.02 -7.45
CA ALA A 126 -3.86 7.12 -8.54
C ALA A 126 -3.06 7.50 -9.79
N PHE A 127 -2.30 6.58 -10.32
CA PHE A 127 -1.47 6.82 -11.51
C PHE A 127 -2.26 6.81 -12.83
N ALA A 128 -3.57 6.56 -12.74
CA ALA A 128 -4.58 6.78 -13.80
C ALA A 128 -4.15 6.31 -15.21
N GLY A 129 -3.54 5.12 -15.28
CA GLY A 129 -3.08 4.55 -16.54
C GLY A 129 -1.79 5.15 -17.10
N ASN A 130 -1.09 5.97 -16.35
CA ASN A 130 0.25 6.44 -16.70
C ASN A 130 1.32 5.45 -16.23
N PRO A 131 2.44 5.29 -16.95
CA PRO A 131 3.55 4.44 -16.54
C PRO A 131 4.38 5.12 -15.43
N VAL A 132 3.80 5.26 -14.25
CA VAL A 132 4.47 5.89 -13.10
C VAL A 132 5.22 4.83 -12.31
N VAL A 133 6.46 5.12 -11.95
CA VAL A 133 7.29 4.30 -11.06
C VAL A 133 7.31 4.95 -9.67
N PHE A 134 6.77 4.24 -8.70
CA PHE A 134 6.63 4.69 -7.31
C PHE A 134 7.23 3.62 -6.37
N THR A 135 8.55 3.53 -6.35
CA THR A 135 9.22 2.38 -5.72
C THR A 135 10.34 2.78 -4.76
N GLY A 136 10.54 1.95 -3.73
CA GLY A 136 11.64 2.08 -2.80
C GLY A 136 11.57 3.33 -1.92
N ASN A 137 10.40 3.90 -1.72
CA ASN A 137 10.23 5.08 -0.89
C ASN A 137 10.04 4.70 0.58
N ILE A 138 10.55 5.52 1.48
CA ILE A 138 10.42 5.37 2.93
C ILE A 138 9.76 6.62 3.50
N ALA A 139 8.57 6.46 4.08
CA ALA A 139 7.85 7.51 4.80
C ALA A 139 7.55 7.05 6.23
N ILE A 140 8.17 7.66 7.21
CA ILE A 140 7.98 7.35 8.63
C ILE A 140 7.62 8.61 9.40
N GLY A 141 6.40 8.67 9.87
CA GLY A 141 5.83 9.82 10.57
C GLY A 141 4.43 10.14 10.07
N SER A 142 3.63 10.80 10.88
CA SER A 142 2.32 11.28 10.45
C SER A 142 2.50 12.31 9.33
N LEU A 143 1.76 12.16 8.20
CA LEU A 143 1.82 13.01 7.02
C LEU A 143 3.22 13.08 6.35
N ALA A 144 4.12 12.13 6.61
CA ALA A 144 5.39 12.06 5.90
C ALA A 144 5.16 11.64 4.44
N LEU A 145 5.67 12.41 3.48
CA LEU A 145 5.59 12.16 2.04
C LEU A 145 4.13 11.97 1.54
N ASP A 146 3.16 12.68 2.13
CA ASP A 146 1.75 12.53 1.79
C ASP A 146 1.34 13.27 0.51
N GLY A 147 2.01 14.36 0.16
CA GLY A 147 1.66 15.23 -0.97
C GLY A 147 2.17 14.79 -2.34
N THR A 148 2.58 13.55 -2.54
CA THR A 148 3.19 13.11 -3.81
C THR A 148 2.22 13.06 -5.00
N GLY A 149 0.91 12.92 -4.73
CA GLY A 149 -0.08 12.80 -5.79
C GLY A 149 0.22 11.61 -6.73
N ALA A 150 -0.03 11.80 -8.02
CA ALA A 150 0.21 10.79 -9.07
C ALA A 150 1.59 10.92 -9.75
N ASN A 151 2.61 11.36 -9.04
CA ASN A 151 3.94 11.60 -9.60
C ASN A 151 4.89 10.44 -9.31
N ALA A 152 5.86 10.25 -10.22
CA ALA A 152 6.92 9.27 -10.03
C ALA A 152 7.80 9.64 -8.83
N GLN A 153 8.04 8.68 -7.94
CA GLN A 153 8.90 8.82 -6.78
C GLN A 153 9.72 7.54 -6.61
N THR A 154 11.02 7.66 -6.58
CA THR A 154 11.90 6.50 -6.43
C THR A 154 13.00 6.78 -5.42
N GLY A 155 13.09 5.93 -4.39
CA GLY A 155 14.14 6.01 -3.39
C GLY A 155 14.11 7.28 -2.53
N THR A 156 12.95 7.90 -2.37
CA THR A 156 12.76 9.07 -1.51
C THR A 156 12.61 8.65 -0.06
N ILE A 157 13.30 9.33 0.86
CA ILE A 157 13.26 9.07 2.30
C ILE A 157 12.71 10.29 3.02
N ALA A 158 11.57 10.15 3.67
CA ALA A 158 10.93 11.15 4.53
C ALA A 158 10.71 10.58 5.94
N ILE A 159 11.43 11.08 6.93
CA ILE A 159 11.32 10.61 8.32
C ILE A 159 11.06 11.80 9.25
N GLY A 160 9.88 11.86 9.82
CA GLY A 160 9.44 12.92 10.71
C GLY A 160 8.00 13.34 10.44
N TYR A 161 7.39 14.03 11.39
CA TYR A 161 6.07 14.64 11.21
C TYR A 161 6.14 15.65 10.07
N GLU A 162 5.23 15.54 9.08
CA GLU A 162 5.16 16.44 7.91
C GLU A 162 6.49 16.59 7.12
N ALA A 163 7.36 15.59 7.12
CA ALA A 163 8.54 15.62 6.25
C ALA A 163 8.13 15.41 4.78
N LEU A 164 8.54 16.31 3.88
CA LEU A 164 8.24 16.27 2.43
C LEU A 164 6.74 16.25 2.08
N THR A 165 5.90 17.00 2.78
CA THR A 165 4.45 17.02 2.53
C THR A 165 4.02 17.69 1.24
N ALA A 166 4.80 18.60 0.68
CA ALA A 166 4.43 19.39 -0.50
C ALA A 166 5.00 18.87 -1.83
N LEU A 167 5.43 17.62 -1.89
CA LEU A 167 6.15 17.05 -3.04
C LEU A 167 5.20 16.75 -4.23
N THR A 168 4.65 17.80 -4.82
CA THR A 168 3.65 17.73 -5.92
C THR A 168 4.25 17.82 -7.32
N GLY A 169 5.56 18.01 -7.44
CA GLY A 169 6.25 18.14 -8.72
C GLY A 169 6.47 16.81 -9.44
N SER A 170 6.88 16.88 -10.68
CA SER A 170 6.92 15.76 -11.62
C SER A 170 7.98 14.69 -11.33
N SER A 171 8.93 14.94 -10.47
CA SER A 171 9.92 13.97 -10.01
C SER A 171 10.66 14.54 -8.81
N SER A 172 10.95 13.75 -7.79
CA SER A 172 11.78 14.12 -6.65
C SER A 172 12.51 12.92 -6.09
N SER A 173 12.99 12.08 -6.96
CA SER A 173 13.64 10.82 -6.65
C SER A 173 14.95 11.02 -5.89
N GLY A 174 15.25 10.11 -4.95
CA GLY A 174 16.50 10.14 -4.20
C GLY A 174 16.63 11.27 -3.18
N THR A 175 15.56 11.98 -2.88
CA THR A 175 15.55 13.04 -1.84
C THR A 175 15.52 12.42 -0.45
N VAL A 176 16.31 12.96 0.48
CA VAL A 176 16.37 12.54 1.90
C VAL A 176 16.01 13.71 2.80
N ALA A 177 14.92 13.59 3.54
CA ALA A 177 14.46 14.58 4.53
C ALA A 177 14.23 13.89 5.88
N ILE A 178 15.00 14.26 6.89
CA ILE A 178 14.91 13.67 8.23
C ILE A 178 14.75 14.77 9.27
N GLY A 179 13.61 14.77 9.94
CA GLY A 179 13.29 15.72 11.01
C GLY A 179 11.85 16.25 10.91
N TYR A 180 11.41 16.91 11.96
CA TYR A 180 10.11 17.59 12.01
C TYR A 180 10.05 18.63 10.89
N GLN A 181 9.04 18.51 9.99
CA GLN A 181 8.80 19.40 8.85
C GLN A 181 10.02 19.61 7.93
N SER A 182 10.94 18.63 7.87
CA SER A 182 12.10 18.70 6.99
C SER A 182 11.67 18.77 5.54
N MET A 183 12.12 19.77 4.80
CA MET A 183 11.74 20.05 3.40
C MET A 183 10.21 20.12 3.17
N GLU A 184 9.41 20.56 4.15
CA GLU A 184 7.95 20.63 4.07
C GLU A 184 7.46 21.35 2.81
N ALA A 185 8.12 22.43 2.42
CA ALA A 185 7.76 23.25 1.27
C ALA A 185 8.44 22.85 -0.06
N LEU A 186 9.22 21.77 -0.10
CA LEU A 186 9.85 21.30 -1.33
C LEU A 186 8.80 20.69 -2.27
N THR A 187 8.58 21.33 -3.41
CA THR A 187 7.59 20.88 -4.39
C THR A 187 8.15 20.00 -5.49
N ALA A 188 9.44 20.13 -5.80
CA ALA A 188 10.14 19.31 -6.82
C ALA A 188 11.66 19.40 -6.65
N GLY A 189 12.37 18.42 -7.21
CA GLY A 189 13.85 18.38 -7.28
C GLY A 189 14.43 17.07 -6.76
N ASP A 190 15.34 16.50 -7.52
CA ASP A 190 15.97 15.22 -7.21
C ASP A 190 17.20 15.37 -6.29
N GLY A 191 17.47 14.35 -5.47
CA GLY A 191 18.71 14.19 -4.74
C GLY A 191 18.99 15.23 -3.65
N ASN A 192 17.96 15.89 -3.11
CA ASN A 192 18.14 16.82 -1.99
C ASN A 192 18.37 16.08 -0.68
N THR A 193 19.10 16.71 0.27
CA THR A 193 19.33 16.15 1.63
C THR A 193 19.16 17.23 2.68
N ALA A 194 18.35 16.98 3.72
CA ALA A 194 18.18 17.83 4.91
C ALA A 194 17.80 16.99 6.15
#